data_018aac5d67fbabaafb9ae935a94b1c0c
#
_entry.id   018aac5d67fbabaafb9ae935a94b1c0c
#
_cell.length_a   1.000
_cell.length_b   1.000
_cell.length_c   1.000
_cell.angle_alpha   90.00
_cell.angle_beta   90.00
_cell.angle_gamma   90.00
#
_symmetry.space_group_name_H-M   'P 1'
#
loop_
_entity.id
_entity.type
_entity.pdbx_description
1 polymer ?
#
loop_
_entity_poly.entity_id
_entity_poly.type
_entity_poly.pdbx_seq_one_letter_code
_entity_poly.pdbx_strand_id
1 'polypeptide(L)'
;MDYFSDRISQLIGQLSKLPGIGPKSAARMAFHIIDMPEDEVEELANTIVDARKNIRYCKTCYTITDEEECPICRNLARDHSTIMVVESTRDLAAYEKTGKFNGVYHVLHGAISPMLGIGPSDIKLKELVERLKGDIKEVIVATNSSLEGETTAMYISKLLKPAGIKVSRIASGVPVGGDLECIDEVTLLRALEGRVEI
;
A
#
# COMPACT_ATOMS: atom_id res chain seq x y z
N MET A 1 -19.44 -8.29 -35.46
CA MET A 1 -18.72 -7.55 -36.52
C MET A 1 -17.89 -6.50 -35.83
N ASP A 2 -16.56 -6.62 -35.89
CA ASP A 2 -15.66 -5.55 -35.43
C ASP A 2 -15.73 -4.39 -36.43
N TYR A 3 -16.27 -3.27 -36.01
CA TYR A 3 -16.34 -2.06 -36.85
C TYR A 3 -15.01 -1.31 -36.92
N PHE A 4 -14.00 -1.74 -36.16
CA PHE A 4 -12.69 -1.12 -36.08
C PHE A 4 -11.61 -1.96 -36.75
N SER A 5 -10.51 -1.33 -37.18
CA SER A 5 -9.34 -2.07 -37.68
C SER A 5 -8.75 -2.96 -36.57
N ASP A 6 -8.07 -4.03 -36.95
CA ASP A 6 -7.45 -4.97 -36.00
C ASP A 6 -6.52 -4.29 -35.00
N ARG A 7 -5.78 -3.26 -35.42
CA ARG A 7 -4.84 -2.54 -34.57
C ARG A 7 -5.55 -1.76 -33.49
N ILE A 8 -6.65 -1.09 -33.82
CA ILE A 8 -7.45 -0.35 -32.81
C ILE A 8 -8.13 -1.33 -31.86
N SER A 9 -8.66 -2.43 -32.36
CA SER A 9 -9.28 -3.49 -31.56
C SER A 9 -8.29 -4.10 -30.57
N GLN A 10 -7.04 -4.33 -30.99
CA GLN A 10 -5.97 -4.79 -30.11
C GLN A 10 -5.64 -3.77 -29.01
N LEU A 11 -5.50 -2.49 -29.35
CA LEU A 11 -5.23 -1.43 -28.37
C LEU A 11 -6.35 -1.33 -27.32
N ILE A 12 -7.62 -1.32 -27.76
CA ILE A 12 -8.79 -1.35 -26.87
C ILE A 12 -8.74 -2.58 -25.97
N GLY A 13 -8.40 -3.75 -26.52
CA GLY A 13 -8.27 -4.99 -25.77
C GLY A 13 -7.19 -4.92 -24.68
N GLN A 14 -6.04 -4.30 -24.95
CA GLN A 14 -4.99 -4.13 -23.93
C GLN A 14 -5.39 -3.14 -22.85
N LEU A 15 -5.98 -2.01 -23.22
CA LEU A 15 -6.46 -1.00 -22.27
C LEU A 15 -7.58 -1.55 -21.36
N SER A 16 -8.45 -2.40 -21.90
CA SER A 16 -9.53 -3.05 -21.12
C SER A 16 -9.03 -4.04 -20.05
N LYS A 17 -7.77 -4.47 -20.11
CA LYS A 17 -7.17 -5.33 -19.08
C LYS A 17 -6.78 -4.56 -17.81
N LEU A 18 -6.74 -3.24 -17.90
CA LEU A 18 -6.40 -2.39 -16.75
C LEU A 18 -7.58 -2.35 -15.76
N PRO A 19 -7.31 -2.52 -14.44
CA PRO A 19 -8.37 -2.52 -13.45
C PRO A 19 -9.14 -1.20 -13.46
N GLY A 20 -10.46 -1.28 -13.45
CA GLY A 20 -11.36 -0.11 -13.51
C GLY A 20 -11.59 0.46 -14.92
N ILE A 21 -10.95 -0.08 -15.96
CA ILE A 21 -11.15 0.33 -17.36
C ILE A 21 -12.10 -0.62 -18.05
N GLY A 22 -13.35 -0.20 -18.20
CA GLY A 22 -14.33 -0.95 -18.99
C GLY A 22 -14.18 -0.72 -20.52
N PRO A 23 -14.83 -1.55 -21.37
CA PRO A 23 -14.68 -1.46 -22.83
C PRO A 23 -14.94 -0.07 -23.40
N LYS A 24 -15.92 0.66 -22.85
CA LYS A 24 -16.30 2.01 -23.28
C LYS A 24 -15.19 3.05 -23.01
N SER A 25 -14.57 2.96 -21.82
CA SER A 25 -13.45 3.83 -21.47
C SER A 25 -12.19 3.47 -22.24
N ALA A 26 -11.92 2.18 -22.43
CA ALA A 26 -10.81 1.68 -23.23
C ALA A 26 -10.89 2.17 -24.68
N ALA A 27 -12.07 2.09 -25.30
CA ALA A 27 -12.28 2.60 -26.66
C ALA A 27 -12.01 4.11 -26.74
N ARG A 28 -12.55 4.90 -25.80
CA ARG A 28 -12.31 6.36 -25.75
C ARG A 28 -10.83 6.70 -25.59
N MET A 29 -10.10 5.96 -24.73
CA MET A 29 -8.65 6.14 -24.54
C MET A 29 -7.88 5.76 -25.80
N ALA A 30 -8.25 4.65 -26.46
CA ALA A 30 -7.59 4.20 -27.68
C ALA A 30 -7.70 5.24 -28.80
N PHE A 31 -8.88 5.80 -29.04
CA PHE A 31 -9.07 6.87 -30.03
C PHE A 31 -8.28 8.13 -29.66
N HIS A 32 -8.28 8.51 -28.39
CA HIS A 32 -7.48 9.65 -27.96
C HIS A 32 -5.98 9.44 -28.24
N ILE A 33 -5.45 8.24 -27.95
CA ILE A 33 -4.03 7.90 -28.24
C ILE A 33 -3.75 7.97 -29.74
N ILE A 34 -4.68 7.54 -30.60
CA ILE A 34 -4.50 7.61 -32.06
C ILE A 34 -4.49 9.06 -32.58
N ASP A 35 -5.20 9.95 -31.90
CA ASP A 35 -5.27 11.38 -32.26
C ASP A 35 -4.10 12.21 -31.68
N MET A 36 -3.28 11.62 -30.76
CA MET A 36 -2.10 12.27 -30.23
C MET A 36 -0.95 12.34 -31.26
N PRO A 37 -0.02 13.31 -31.14
CA PRO A 37 1.24 13.31 -31.86
C PRO A 37 2.03 12.00 -31.64
N GLU A 38 2.71 11.52 -32.68
CA GLU A 38 3.43 10.23 -32.63
C GLU A 38 4.53 10.22 -31.56
N ASP A 39 5.24 11.32 -31.39
CA ASP A 39 6.28 11.51 -30.38
C ASP A 39 5.73 11.42 -28.93
N GLU A 40 4.55 11.98 -28.67
CA GLU A 40 3.89 11.87 -27.36
C GLU A 40 3.45 10.43 -27.06
N VAL A 41 2.99 9.71 -28.07
CA VAL A 41 2.62 8.30 -27.95
C VAL A 41 3.84 7.43 -27.65
N GLU A 42 4.96 7.68 -28.35
CA GLU A 42 6.22 6.99 -28.11
C GLU A 42 6.75 7.28 -26.70
N GLU A 43 6.72 8.53 -26.24
CA GLU A 43 7.09 8.90 -24.88
C GLU A 43 6.27 8.16 -23.84
N LEU A 44 4.94 8.12 -23.99
CA LEU A 44 4.03 7.40 -23.09
C LEU A 44 4.37 5.91 -23.05
N ALA A 45 4.53 5.28 -24.22
CA ALA A 45 4.84 3.86 -24.32
C ALA A 45 6.19 3.53 -23.68
N ASN A 46 7.21 4.35 -23.95
CA ASN A 46 8.55 4.18 -23.39
C ASN A 46 8.56 4.39 -21.87
N THR A 47 7.83 5.37 -21.35
CA THR A 47 7.67 5.62 -19.91
C THR A 47 7.05 4.41 -19.20
N ILE A 48 6.01 3.80 -19.77
CA ILE A 48 5.39 2.59 -19.20
C ILE A 48 6.40 1.43 -19.14
N VAL A 49 7.13 1.21 -20.24
CA VAL A 49 8.12 0.13 -20.34
C VAL A 49 9.28 0.36 -19.37
N ASP A 50 9.79 1.60 -19.31
CA ASP A 50 10.90 1.98 -18.44
C ASP A 50 10.53 1.81 -16.97
N ALA A 51 9.38 2.35 -16.53
CA ALA A 51 8.88 2.18 -15.18
C ALA A 51 8.78 0.69 -14.81
N ARG A 52 8.23 -0.16 -15.70
CA ARG A 52 8.11 -1.60 -15.40
C ARG A 52 9.46 -2.31 -15.29
N LYS A 53 10.47 -1.88 -16.06
CA LYS A 53 11.81 -2.51 -16.07
C LYS A 53 12.68 -2.07 -14.91
N ASN A 54 12.61 -0.81 -14.50
CA ASN A 54 13.56 -0.19 -13.59
C ASN A 54 13.04 -0.08 -12.16
N ILE A 55 11.72 -0.04 -11.95
CA ILE A 55 11.12 -0.06 -10.62
C ILE A 55 11.32 -1.43 -9.97
N ARG A 56 11.79 -1.42 -8.74
CA ARG A 56 12.05 -2.58 -7.89
C ARG A 56 11.51 -2.38 -6.48
N TYR A 57 11.65 -3.38 -5.64
CA TYR A 57 11.39 -3.24 -4.22
C TYR A 57 12.66 -2.84 -3.46
N CYS A 58 12.52 -1.90 -2.54
CA CYS A 58 13.57 -1.56 -1.58
C CYS A 58 13.99 -2.82 -0.81
N LYS A 59 15.28 -3.11 -0.74
CA LYS A 59 15.82 -4.28 -0.04
C LYS A 59 15.49 -4.32 1.45
N THR A 60 15.21 -3.15 2.05
CA THR A 60 14.99 -3.00 3.49
C THR A 60 13.51 -2.98 3.85
N CYS A 61 12.69 -2.14 3.21
CA CYS A 61 11.30 -1.94 3.60
C CYS A 61 10.28 -2.47 2.59
N TYR A 62 10.73 -2.95 1.45
CA TYR A 62 9.89 -3.50 0.36
C TYR A 62 8.96 -2.48 -0.31
N THR A 63 9.11 -1.17 -0.06
CA THR A 63 8.41 -0.17 -0.88
C THR A 63 8.93 -0.17 -2.31
N ILE A 64 8.14 0.37 -3.22
CA ILE A 64 8.54 0.56 -4.62
C ILE A 64 9.59 1.69 -4.70
N THR A 65 10.68 1.46 -5.45
CA THR A 65 11.79 2.42 -5.61
C THR A 65 12.57 2.13 -6.90
N ASP A 66 13.27 3.12 -7.40
CA ASP A 66 14.20 2.97 -8.54
C ASP A 66 15.60 2.49 -8.09
N GLU A 67 15.90 2.63 -6.81
CA GLU A 67 17.20 2.33 -6.23
C GLU A 67 17.17 1.02 -5.41
N GLU A 68 18.34 0.52 -5.02
CA GLU A 68 18.45 -0.67 -4.16
C GLU A 68 17.80 -0.43 -2.77
N GLU A 69 17.97 0.77 -2.23
CA GLU A 69 17.37 1.21 -0.98
C GLU A 69 16.65 2.56 -1.16
N CYS A 70 15.41 2.63 -0.73
CA CYS A 70 14.57 3.82 -0.92
C CYS A 70 15.08 5.02 -0.10
N PRO A 71 14.72 6.26 -0.48
CA PRO A 71 15.13 7.47 0.22
C PRO A 71 14.79 7.48 1.72
N ILE A 72 13.67 6.84 2.11
CA ILE A 72 13.24 6.77 3.51
C ILE A 72 14.21 5.91 4.33
N CYS A 73 14.52 4.70 3.85
CA CYS A 73 15.42 3.78 4.56
C CYS A 73 16.87 4.29 4.60
N ARG A 74 17.29 5.03 3.59
CA ARG A 74 18.63 5.61 3.49
C ARG A 74 18.81 6.87 4.34
N ASN A 75 17.73 7.50 4.78
CA ASN A 75 17.78 8.73 5.57
C ASN A 75 18.15 8.45 7.03
N LEU A 76 19.39 8.70 7.41
CA LEU A 76 19.91 8.51 8.75
C LEU A 76 19.33 9.48 9.80
N ALA A 77 18.63 10.55 9.39
CA ALA A 77 17.96 11.46 10.30
C ALA A 77 16.62 10.90 10.83
N ARG A 78 16.13 9.78 10.25
CA ARG A 78 14.92 9.10 10.73
C ARG A 78 15.21 8.17 11.90
N ASP A 79 14.21 7.95 12.71
CA ASP A 79 14.26 6.97 13.81
C ASP A 79 14.11 5.55 13.27
N HIS A 80 15.22 4.86 13.06
CA HIS A 80 15.24 3.49 12.60
C HIS A 80 14.83 2.47 13.67
N SER A 81 14.63 2.89 14.92
CA SER A 81 14.14 2.02 16.01
C SER A 81 12.60 1.88 16.02
N THR A 82 11.89 2.68 15.23
CA THR A 82 10.43 2.65 15.11
C THR A 82 10.02 2.29 13.67
N ILE A 83 9.33 1.15 13.53
CA ILE A 83 8.88 0.65 12.23
C ILE A 83 7.37 0.72 12.12
N MET A 84 6.84 1.41 11.10
CA MET A 84 5.42 1.36 10.75
C MET A 84 5.19 0.29 9.67
N VAL A 85 4.33 -0.68 9.97
CA VAL A 85 3.97 -1.77 9.06
C VAL A 85 2.68 -1.42 8.34
N VAL A 86 2.73 -1.42 7.01
CA VAL A 86 1.61 -1.09 6.11
C VAL A 86 1.37 -2.21 5.11
N GLU A 87 0.17 -2.29 4.53
CA GLU A 87 -0.17 -3.33 3.55
C GLU A 87 0.41 -3.05 2.16
N SER A 88 0.50 -1.77 1.76
CA SER A 88 0.94 -1.36 0.42
C SER A 88 1.81 -0.11 0.43
N THR A 89 2.53 0.12 -0.67
CA THR A 89 3.27 1.38 -0.90
C THR A 89 2.34 2.61 -0.92
N ARG A 90 1.07 2.44 -1.31
CA ARG A 90 0.09 3.54 -1.29
C ARG A 90 -0.23 4.00 0.13
N ASP A 91 -0.33 3.05 1.07
CA ASP A 91 -0.56 3.36 2.48
C ASP A 91 0.64 4.08 3.08
N LEU A 92 1.87 3.62 2.76
CA LEU A 92 3.09 4.32 3.12
C LEU A 92 3.07 5.77 2.62
N ALA A 93 2.74 5.98 1.34
CA ALA A 93 2.69 7.31 0.75
C ALA A 93 1.64 8.22 1.41
N ALA A 94 0.53 7.65 1.89
CA ALA A 94 -0.50 8.38 2.62
C ALA A 94 0.05 8.89 3.97
N TYR A 95 0.80 8.07 4.71
CA TYR A 95 1.45 8.49 5.96
C TYR A 95 2.56 9.51 5.73
N GLU A 96 3.40 9.33 4.72
CA GLU A 96 4.46 10.29 4.37
C GLU A 96 3.91 11.68 4.05
N LYS A 97 2.76 11.77 3.37
CA LYS A 97 2.08 13.04 3.10
C LYS A 97 1.72 13.83 4.37
N THR A 98 1.56 13.18 5.51
CA THR A 98 1.29 13.87 6.78
C THR A 98 2.49 14.68 7.27
N GLY A 99 3.71 14.30 6.89
CA GLY A 99 4.96 14.91 7.33
C GLY A 99 5.23 14.78 8.84
N LYS A 100 4.50 13.92 9.56
CA LYS A 100 4.59 13.82 11.03
C LYS A 100 5.27 12.56 11.52
N PHE A 101 5.34 11.51 10.71
CA PHE A 101 6.00 10.28 11.10
C PHE A 101 7.50 10.34 10.79
N ASN A 102 8.34 10.17 11.80
CA ASN A 102 9.80 10.23 11.65
C ASN A 102 10.47 8.84 11.70
N GLY A 103 9.71 7.77 11.83
CA GLY A 103 10.22 6.40 11.76
C GLY A 103 10.44 5.91 10.33
N VAL A 104 10.67 4.60 10.20
CA VAL A 104 10.79 3.91 8.91
C VAL A 104 9.62 2.96 8.70
N TYR A 105 9.47 2.45 7.47
CA TYR A 105 8.32 1.61 7.12
C TYR A 105 8.72 0.16 6.83
N HIS A 106 7.71 -0.71 6.81
CA HIS A 106 7.77 -2.05 6.23
C HIS A 106 6.47 -2.33 5.46
N VAL A 107 6.60 -2.66 4.18
CA VAL A 107 5.46 -2.92 3.29
C VAL A 107 5.25 -4.42 3.16
N LEU A 108 4.06 -4.90 3.55
CA LEU A 108 3.72 -6.33 3.54
C LEU A 108 3.36 -6.86 2.16
N HIS A 109 2.93 -6.00 1.23
CA HIS A 109 2.34 -6.36 -0.07
C HIS A 109 1.10 -7.24 0.03
N GLY A 110 0.26 -7.00 1.02
CA GLY A 110 -1.01 -7.68 1.25
C GLY A 110 -1.36 -7.80 2.71
N ALA A 111 -2.40 -8.57 2.97
CA ALA A 111 -2.90 -8.91 4.31
C ALA A 111 -3.21 -10.41 4.37
N ILE A 112 -3.18 -10.99 5.57
CA ILE A 112 -3.58 -12.38 5.80
C ILE A 112 -5.08 -12.49 5.54
N SER A 113 -5.47 -13.33 4.59
CA SER A 113 -6.87 -13.61 4.25
C SER A 113 -7.11 -15.11 4.12
N PRO A 114 -7.58 -15.78 5.16
CA PRO A 114 -7.90 -17.20 5.10
C PRO A 114 -8.92 -17.55 4.02
N MET A 115 -9.88 -16.65 3.77
CA MET A 115 -10.91 -16.85 2.74
C MET A 115 -10.33 -16.85 1.32
N LEU A 116 -9.24 -16.10 1.07
CA LEU A 116 -8.55 -16.06 -0.20
C LEU A 116 -7.34 -17.00 -0.25
N GLY A 117 -7.11 -17.80 0.80
CA GLY A 117 -5.96 -18.69 0.92
C GLY A 117 -4.62 -17.97 1.10
N ILE A 118 -4.63 -16.68 1.48
CA ILE A 118 -3.42 -15.88 1.69
C ILE A 118 -2.97 -16.06 3.14
N GLY A 119 -1.84 -16.72 3.32
CA GLY A 119 -1.21 -16.94 4.62
C GLY A 119 -0.06 -15.99 4.93
N PRO A 120 0.56 -16.14 6.12
CA PRO A 120 1.70 -15.31 6.52
C PRO A 120 2.93 -15.42 5.62
N SER A 121 3.06 -16.53 4.89
CA SER A 121 4.17 -16.77 3.94
C SER A 121 3.98 -16.08 2.59
N ASP A 122 2.77 -15.64 2.28
CA ASP A 122 2.45 -15.03 1.00
C ASP A 122 2.66 -13.51 1.01
N ILE A 123 2.89 -12.94 2.18
CA ILE A 123 3.18 -11.52 2.39
C ILE A 123 4.56 -11.35 3.06
N LYS A 124 5.10 -10.12 3.08
CA LYS A 124 6.45 -9.81 3.57
C LYS A 124 6.60 -9.82 5.10
N LEU A 125 5.99 -10.82 5.76
CA LEU A 125 6.06 -11.00 7.21
C LEU A 125 7.37 -11.64 7.70
N LYS A 126 7.90 -12.60 6.95
CA LYS A 126 9.20 -13.22 7.27
C LYS A 126 10.30 -12.17 7.26
N GLU A 127 10.30 -11.34 6.25
CA GLU A 127 11.25 -10.24 6.05
C GLU A 127 11.13 -9.17 7.16
N LEU A 128 9.91 -8.91 7.64
CA LEU A 128 9.72 -8.07 8.84
C LEU A 128 10.44 -8.67 10.04
N VAL A 129 10.23 -9.94 10.34
CA VAL A 129 10.86 -10.63 11.49
C VAL A 129 12.38 -10.61 11.39
N GLU A 130 12.93 -10.84 10.19
CA GLU A 130 14.38 -10.79 9.98
C GLU A 130 14.95 -9.39 10.27
N ARG A 131 14.19 -8.34 9.94
CA ARG A 131 14.55 -6.94 10.19
C ARG A 131 14.53 -6.55 11.67
N LEU A 132 13.74 -7.26 12.49
CA LEU A 132 13.61 -6.98 13.92
C LEU A 132 14.77 -7.50 14.78
N LYS A 133 15.77 -8.14 14.18
CA LYS A 133 17.00 -8.57 14.89
C LYS A 133 17.91 -7.39 15.30
N GLY A 134 17.61 -6.17 14.87
CA GLY A 134 18.27 -4.92 15.28
C GLY A 134 17.66 -4.28 16.54
N ASP A 135 18.08 -3.06 16.86
CA ASP A 135 17.60 -2.27 17.99
C ASP A 135 16.22 -1.66 17.74
N ILE A 136 15.22 -2.51 17.47
CA ILE A 136 13.84 -2.06 17.24
C ILE A 136 13.10 -1.97 18.57
N LYS A 137 12.60 -0.77 18.87
CA LYS A 137 11.86 -0.45 20.10
C LYS A 137 10.35 -0.61 19.91
N GLU A 138 9.84 -0.19 18.76
CA GLU A 138 8.40 -0.19 18.48
C GLU A 138 8.07 -0.61 17.05
N VAL A 139 7.04 -1.43 16.92
CA VAL A 139 6.38 -1.73 15.66
C VAL A 139 4.96 -1.19 15.70
N ILE A 140 4.66 -0.20 14.87
CA ILE A 140 3.33 0.39 14.72
C ILE A 140 2.64 -0.36 13.58
N VAL A 141 1.56 -1.07 13.89
CA VAL A 141 0.78 -1.78 12.87
C VAL A 141 -0.27 -0.84 12.29
N ALA A 142 -0.11 -0.49 11.02
CA ALA A 142 -0.97 0.43 10.28
C ALA A 142 -1.62 -0.29 9.06
N THR A 143 -2.09 -1.51 9.28
CA THR A 143 -2.93 -2.25 8.32
C THR A 143 -4.34 -1.67 8.30
N ASN A 144 -5.08 -1.88 7.22
CA ASN A 144 -6.45 -1.39 7.07
C ASN A 144 -7.38 -1.88 8.18
N SER A 145 -8.48 -1.18 8.43
CA SER A 145 -9.51 -1.58 9.40
C SER A 145 -10.48 -2.64 8.84
N SER A 146 -10.05 -3.42 7.86
CA SER A 146 -10.74 -4.59 7.32
C SER A 146 -10.52 -5.81 8.21
N LEU A 147 -11.31 -6.87 8.01
CA LEU A 147 -11.15 -8.15 8.71
C LEU A 147 -9.73 -8.73 8.49
N GLU A 148 -9.24 -8.65 7.27
CA GLU A 148 -7.89 -9.11 6.88
C GLU A 148 -6.80 -8.28 7.56
N GLY A 149 -6.96 -6.96 7.57
CA GLY A 149 -6.02 -6.04 8.22
C GLY A 149 -5.98 -6.23 9.74
N GLU A 150 -7.12 -6.44 10.40
CA GLU A 150 -7.19 -6.77 11.84
C GLU A 150 -6.57 -8.15 12.12
N THR A 151 -6.87 -9.15 11.29
CA THR A 151 -6.26 -10.50 11.41
C THR A 151 -4.76 -10.42 11.31
N THR A 152 -4.25 -9.64 10.36
CA THR A 152 -2.81 -9.42 10.15
C THR A 152 -2.19 -8.70 11.36
N ALA A 153 -2.86 -7.68 11.89
CA ALA A 153 -2.39 -6.96 13.07
C ALA A 153 -2.32 -7.86 14.31
N MET A 154 -3.33 -8.69 14.53
CA MET A 154 -3.34 -9.67 15.63
C MET A 154 -2.21 -10.70 15.47
N TYR A 155 -1.98 -11.18 14.25
CA TYR A 155 -0.91 -12.12 13.96
C TYR A 155 0.46 -11.50 14.27
N ILE A 156 0.73 -10.29 13.77
CA ILE A 156 1.98 -9.55 14.04
C ILE A 156 2.15 -9.35 15.55
N SER A 157 1.12 -8.93 16.26
CA SER A 157 1.16 -8.73 17.70
C SER A 157 1.54 -10.00 18.45
N LYS A 158 0.92 -11.15 18.12
CA LYS A 158 1.25 -12.45 18.74
C LYS A 158 2.67 -12.89 18.42
N LEU A 159 3.16 -12.61 17.22
CA LEU A 159 4.48 -13.00 16.77
C LEU A 159 5.59 -12.19 17.49
N LEU A 160 5.37 -10.89 17.73
CA LEU A 160 6.39 -9.97 18.21
C LEU A 160 6.39 -9.76 19.73
N LYS A 161 5.25 -9.91 20.41
CA LYS A 161 5.19 -9.79 21.89
C LYS A 161 6.21 -10.63 22.64
N PRO A 162 6.46 -11.91 22.28
CA PRO A 162 7.46 -12.73 22.98
C PRO A 162 8.89 -12.20 22.85
N ALA A 163 9.19 -11.40 21.79
CA ALA A 163 10.49 -10.79 21.58
C ALA A 163 10.71 -9.50 22.41
N GLY A 164 9.74 -9.10 23.22
CA GLY A 164 9.82 -7.89 24.04
C GLY A 164 9.70 -6.56 23.26
N ILE A 165 9.30 -6.62 21.99
CA ILE A 165 9.12 -5.44 21.15
C ILE A 165 7.75 -4.83 21.46
N LYS A 166 7.70 -3.51 21.65
CA LYS A 166 6.44 -2.78 21.79
C LYS A 166 5.68 -2.85 20.45
N VAL A 167 4.47 -3.38 20.48
CA VAL A 167 3.59 -3.41 19.31
C VAL A 167 2.39 -2.52 19.60
N SER A 168 2.19 -1.51 18.76
CA SER A 168 1.06 -0.60 18.82
C SER A 168 0.24 -0.67 17.52
N ARG A 169 -1.02 -0.26 17.60
CA ARG A 169 -1.97 -0.17 16.48
C ARG A 169 -2.33 1.29 16.27
N ILE A 170 -2.46 1.71 15.01
CA ILE A 170 -3.04 3.03 14.73
C ILE A 170 -4.43 3.12 15.36
N ALA A 171 -4.80 4.30 15.85
CA ALA A 171 -6.11 4.55 16.42
C ALA A 171 -7.22 4.34 15.38
N SER A 172 -8.34 3.80 15.84
CA SER A 172 -9.58 3.70 15.07
C SER A 172 -10.63 4.56 15.75
N GLY A 173 -11.42 5.30 14.96
CA GLY A 173 -12.46 6.15 15.55
C GLY A 173 -13.11 7.08 14.54
N VAL A 174 -13.85 8.05 15.07
CA VAL A 174 -14.60 9.04 14.27
C VAL A 174 -13.63 9.90 13.47
N PRO A 175 -13.83 10.05 12.14
CA PRO A 175 -12.99 10.92 11.32
C PRO A 175 -13.19 12.39 11.68
N VAL A 176 -12.13 13.18 11.57
CA VAL A 176 -12.17 14.62 11.83
C VAL A 176 -13.14 15.29 10.86
N GLY A 177 -14.07 16.09 11.40
CA GLY A 177 -15.11 16.78 10.62
C GLY A 177 -16.34 15.91 10.29
N GLY A 178 -16.42 14.69 10.82
CA GLY A 178 -17.61 13.84 10.69
C GLY A 178 -18.66 14.13 11.76
N ASP A 179 -19.93 14.15 11.36
CA ASP A 179 -21.07 14.24 12.29
C ASP A 179 -21.33 12.88 12.93
N LEU A 180 -21.45 12.83 14.25
CA LEU A 180 -21.63 11.57 15.00
C LEU A 180 -22.87 10.78 14.56
N GLU A 181 -23.94 11.45 14.17
CA GLU A 181 -25.18 10.83 13.70
C GLU A 181 -25.03 10.07 12.37
N CYS A 182 -23.99 10.39 11.59
CA CYS A 182 -23.69 9.76 10.30
C CYS A 182 -22.68 8.60 10.43
N ILE A 183 -22.16 8.33 11.61
CA ILE A 183 -21.14 7.31 11.85
C ILE A 183 -21.81 5.98 12.24
N ASP A 184 -21.32 4.89 11.70
CA ASP A 184 -21.80 3.56 12.01
C ASP A 184 -21.50 3.14 13.47
N GLU A 185 -22.32 2.22 14.00
CA GLU A 185 -22.25 1.79 15.40
C GLU A 185 -20.88 1.18 15.77
N VAL A 186 -20.23 0.45 14.85
CA VAL A 186 -18.96 -0.21 15.11
C VAL A 186 -17.86 0.83 15.25
N THR A 187 -17.85 1.84 14.39
CA THR A 187 -16.89 2.96 14.45
C THR A 187 -17.08 3.79 15.73
N LEU A 188 -18.33 4.06 16.13
CA LEU A 188 -18.63 4.75 17.39
C LEU A 188 -18.17 3.95 18.61
N LEU A 189 -18.41 2.63 18.61
CA LEU A 189 -17.96 1.74 19.69
C LEU A 189 -16.44 1.76 19.82
N ARG A 190 -15.70 1.63 18.70
CA ARG A 190 -14.23 1.68 18.67
C ARG A 190 -13.69 3.03 19.16
N ALA A 191 -14.34 4.13 18.78
CA ALA A 191 -13.97 5.47 19.26
C ALA A 191 -14.17 5.60 20.78
N LEU A 192 -15.27 5.05 21.34
CA LEU A 192 -15.54 5.04 22.77
C LEU A 192 -14.53 4.18 23.54
N GLU A 193 -14.20 2.99 23.03
CA GLU A 193 -13.19 2.10 23.63
C GLU A 193 -11.79 2.70 23.60
N GLY A 194 -11.43 3.35 22.49
CA GLY A 194 -10.13 3.98 22.26
C GLY A 194 -10.03 5.42 22.79
N ARG A 195 -11.00 5.90 23.60
CA ARG A 195 -10.99 7.26 24.16
C ARG A 195 -9.76 7.53 25.00
N VAL A 196 -9.24 8.73 24.89
CA VAL A 196 -8.09 9.21 25.68
C VAL A 196 -8.53 10.28 26.65
N GLU A 197 -7.83 10.39 27.78
CA GLU A 197 -8.00 11.48 28.74
C GLU A 197 -7.40 12.76 28.14
N ILE A 198 -8.05 13.89 28.35
CA ILE A 198 -7.64 15.23 27.85
C ILE A 198 -7.29 16.18 28.99
#